data_43c42fcb1c65dce046017877a5399d34
#
_entry.id   43c42fcb1c65dce046017877a5399d34
#
_cell.length_a   1.000
_cell.length_b   1.000
_cell.length_c   1.000
_cell.angle_alpha   90.00
_cell.angle_beta   90.00
_cell.angle_gamma   90.00
#
_symmetry.space_group_name_H-M   'P 1'
#
loop_
_entity.id
_entity.type
_entity.pdbx_description
1 polymer ?
#
loop_
_entity_poly.entity_id
_entity_poly.type
_entity_poly.pdbx_seq_one_letter_code
_entity_poly.pdbx_strand_id
1 'polypeptide(L)'
;MNICCKRTCNRTEKLHQIWSDNKQPFLAAMIVGAVIQFAIYGYGLMNPDAMWMGEKYIADWEITIGRWGLKFFDYLHFGVNAPIVIAAITLFWYSIAGILLTKIFGPTNKYVCMIAPLMIVSTPMVADTITYYYCADAYAISFCLAVVAIWLLKKDGDIKIRLLWAIFCITCSLSIYQGNLGVVAGLGVLAMIVQALKENENSKKITRFFLSLIFVMLA
;
A
#
# COMPACT_ATOMS: atom_id res chain seq x y z
N MET A 1 4.79 38.73 10.53
CA MET A 1 3.65 37.85 10.82
C MET A 1 2.96 37.25 9.58
N ASN A 2 3.39 37.55 8.34
CA ASN A 2 2.68 37.12 7.10
C ASN A 2 3.26 35.92 6.35
N ILE A 3 4.37 35.32 6.77
CA ILE A 3 5.04 34.25 6.03
C ILE A 3 4.45 32.87 6.43
N CYS A 4 4.01 32.72 7.66
CA CYS A 4 3.44 31.46 8.16
C CYS A 4 2.04 31.20 7.57
N CYS A 5 1.23 32.23 7.36
CA CYS A 5 -0.12 32.13 6.81
C CYS A 5 -0.12 31.77 5.31
N LYS A 6 0.84 32.28 4.52
CA LYS A 6 0.98 31.92 3.09
C LYS A 6 1.42 30.45 2.87
N ARG A 7 2.25 29.90 3.77
CA ARG A 7 2.66 28.46 3.66
C ARG A 7 1.52 27.50 4.01
N THR A 8 0.70 27.83 4.97
CA THR A 8 -0.45 26.99 5.37
C THR A 8 -1.56 27.01 4.33
N CYS A 9 -1.87 28.17 3.76
CA CYS A 9 -2.87 28.31 2.69
C CYS A 9 -2.51 27.45 1.45
N ASN A 10 -1.24 27.52 1.02
CA ASN A 10 -0.75 26.74 -0.12
C ASN A 10 -0.72 25.21 0.15
N ARG A 11 -0.65 24.78 1.41
CA ARG A 11 -0.64 23.36 1.79
C ARG A 11 -2.06 22.75 1.80
N THR A 12 -3.04 23.49 2.29
CA THR A 12 -4.46 23.08 2.29
C THR A 12 -5.03 23.02 0.88
N GLU A 13 -4.72 24.00 0.03
CA GLU A 13 -5.11 23.97 -1.39
C GLU A 13 -4.54 22.76 -2.14
N LYS A 14 -3.27 22.43 -1.93
CA LYS A 14 -2.64 21.22 -2.52
C LYS A 14 -3.31 19.94 -2.03
N LEU A 15 -3.64 19.84 -0.75
CA LEU A 15 -4.33 18.66 -0.22
C LEU A 15 -5.75 18.53 -0.81
N HIS A 16 -6.47 19.66 -0.91
CA HIS A 16 -7.79 19.69 -1.51
C HIS A 16 -7.75 19.27 -3.00
N GLN A 17 -6.76 19.74 -3.73
CA GLN A 17 -6.56 19.35 -5.14
C GLN A 17 -6.23 17.86 -5.27
N ILE A 18 -5.30 17.32 -4.46
CA ILE A 18 -4.97 15.89 -4.45
C ILE A 18 -6.23 15.06 -4.16
N TRP A 19 -7.05 15.48 -3.21
CA TRP A 19 -8.30 14.79 -2.90
C TRP A 19 -9.29 14.87 -4.07
N SER A 20 -9.51 16.05 -4.63
CA SER A 20 -10.41 16.26 -5.77
C SER A 20 -10.05 15.37 -6.95
N ASP A 21 -8.75 15.27 -7.28
CA ASP A 21 -8.25 14.49 -8.41
C ASP A 21 -8.37 12.97 -8.22
N ASN A 22 -8.31 12.49 -6.97
CA ASN A 22 -8.30 11.06 -6.67
C ASN A 22 -9.61 10.54 -6.04
N LYS A 23 -10.56 11.42 -5.72
CA LYS A 23 -11.82 11.08 -5.03
C LYS A 23 -12.63 10.04 -5.79
N GLN A 24 -12.78 10.19 -7.11
CA GLN A 24 -13.59 9.28 -7.91
C GLN A 24 -13.00 7.87 -7.97
N PRO A 25 -11.71 7.65 -8.35
CA PRO A 25 -11.11 6.31 -8.33
C PRO A 25 -11.10 5.70 -6.93
N PHE A 26 -10.89 6.51 -5.88
CA PHE A 26 -10.94 6.02 -4.50
C PHE A 26 -12.34 5.50 -4.13
N LEU A 27 -13.38 6.32 -4.30
CA LEU A 27 -14.75 5.92 -3.96
C LEU A 27 -15.24 4.74 -4.80
N ALA A 28 -14.89 4.71 -6.10
CA ALA A 28 -15.23 3.58 -6.95
C ALA A 28 -14.57 2.29 -6.45
N ALA A 29 -13.29 2.33 -6.07
CA ALA A 29 -12.59 1.17 -5.53
C ALA A 29 -13.20 0.70 -4.20
N MET A 30 -13.52 1.63 -3.29
CA MET A 30 -14.17 1.30 -2.02
C MET A 30 -15.53 0.62 -2.23
N ILE A 31 -16.38 1.16 -3.11
CA ILE A 31 -17.72 0.61 -3.39
C ILE A 31 -17.59 -0.76 -4.07
N VAL A 32 -16.80 -0.85 -5.13
CA VAL A 32 -16.63 -2.12 -5.87
C VAL A 32 -15.98 -3.18 -5.00
N GLY A 33 -14.94 -2.82 -4.23
CA GLY A 33 -14.31 -3.72 -3.28
C GLY A 33 -15.28 -4.20 -2.22
N ALA A 34 -16.08 -3.31 -1.63
CA ALA A 34 -17.10 -3.68 -0.65
C ALA A 34 -18.14 -4.66 -1.24
N VAL A 35 -18.60 -4.44 -2.47
CA VAL A 35 -19.58 -5.33 -3.12
C VAL A 35 -18.97 -6.69 -3.45
N ILE A 36 -17.77 -6.71 -4.07
CA ILE A 36 -17.13 -7.97 -4.51
C ILE A 36 -16.72 -8.82 -3.31
N GLN A 37 -16.19 -8.21 -2.26
CA GLN A 37 -15.69 -8.92 -1.08
C GLN A 37 -16.78 -9.18 -0.04
N PHE A 38 -18.04 -8.74 -0.29
CA PHE A 38 -19.14 -8.85 0.67
C PHE A 38 -19.35 -10.28 1.17
N ALA A 39 -19.26 -11.27 0.30
CA ALA A 39 -19.44 -12.67 0.69
C ALA A 39 -18.46 -13.10 1.78
N ILE A 40 -17.25 -12.56 1.80
CA ILE A 40 -16.23 -12.93 2.78
C ILE A 40 -16.52 -12.27 4.13
N TYR A 41 -16.52 -10.95 4.18
CA TYR A 41 -16.66 -10.25 5.46
C TYR A 41 -18.12 -10.21 5.97
N GLY A 42 -19.10 -10.28 5.07
CA GLY A 42 -20.52 -10.27 5.43
C GLY A 42 -20.99 -11.60 6.04
N TYR A 43 -20.46 -12.72 5.56
CA TYR A 43 -20.73 -14.05 6.12
C TYR A 43 -19.64 -14.54 7.08
N GLY A 44 -18.60 -13.73 7.35
CA GLY A 44 -17.52 -14.09 8.26
C GLY A 44 -16.73 -15.30 7.79
N LEU A 45 -16.47 -15.41 6.48
CA LEU A 45 -15.64 -16.49 5.94
C LEU A 45 -14.21 -16.32 6.41
N MET A 46 -13.70 -17.32 7.11
CA MET A 46 -12.37 -17.32 7.73
C MET A 46 -11.52 -18.41 7.10
N ASN A 47 -10.22 -18.14 7.01
CA ASN A 47 -9.27 -19.19 6.72
C ASN A 47 -9.00 -20.06 7.98
N PRO A 48 -8.34 -21.23 7.83
CA PRO A 48 -8.07 -22.11 8.96
C PRO A 48 -7.28 -21.43 10.08
N ASP A 49 -6.31 -20.55 9.76
CA ASP A 49 -5.50 -19.85 10.76
C ASP A 49 -6.35 -18.88 11.58
N ALA A 50 -7.27 -18.15 10.91
CA ALA A 50 -8.21 -17.25 11.60
C ALA A 50 -9.19 -18.01 12.50
N MET A 51 -9.59 -19.21 12.13
CA MET A 51 -10.43 -20.08 12.97
C MET A 51 -9.69 -20.54 14.23
N TRP A 52 -8.38 -20.80 14.12
CA TRP A 52 -7.54 -21.19 15.24
C TRP A 52 -7.28 -20.05 16.23
N MET A 53 -7.15 -18.81 15.73
CA MET A 53 -6.86 -17.63 16.57
C MET A 53 -8.05 -17.22 17.46
N GLY A 54 -9.27 -17.64 17.13
CA GLY A 54 -10.48 -17.35 17.91
C GLY A 54 -10.83 -15.87 17.97
N GLU A 55 -11.51 -15.44 19.04
CA GLU A 55 -11.99 -14.06 19.19
C GLU A 55 -10.87 -13.06 19.57
N LYS A 56 -9.78 -13.54 20.14
CA LYS A 56 -8.65 -12.72 20.56
C LYS A 56 -7.39 -13.18 19.86
N TYR A 57 -6.82 -12.28 19.09
CA TYR A 57 -5.55 -12.49 18.44
C TYR A 57 -4.41 -11.96 19.31
N ILE A 58 -3.34 -12.76 19.45
CA ILE A 58 -2.09 -12.37 20.11
C ILE A 58 -0.94 -12.73 19.17
N ALA A 59 -0.21 -11.71 18.71
CA ALA A 59 0.84 -11.84 17.69
C ALA A 59 2.17 -12.44 18.24
N ASP A 60 2.13 -13.37 19.18
CA ASP A 60 3.36 -13.91 19.80
C ASP A 60 4.08 -14.89 18.88
N TRP A 61 3.34 -15.72 18.14
CA TRP A 61 3.92 -16.63 17.15
C TRP A 61 4.57 -15.86 15.99
N GLU A 62 3.91 -14.82 15.51
CA GLU A 62 4.39 -14.01 14.39
C GLU A 62 5.69 -13.28 14.71
N ILE A 63 5.91 -12.91 15.98
CA ILE A 63 7.18 -12.34 16.43
C ILE A 63 8.31 -13.36 16.25
N THR A 64 8.09 -14.62 16.57
CA THR A 64 9.11 -15.68 16.45
C THR A 64 9.56 -15.93 15.02
N ILE A 65 8.68 -15.68 14.04
CA ILE A 65 8.97 -15.78 12.60
C ILE A 65 9.39 -14.45 11.96
N GLY A 66 9.67 -13.42 12.76
CA GLY A 66 10.19 -12.14 12.31
C GLY A 66 9.12 -11.11 11.90
N ARG A 67 7.83 -11.38 12.14
CA ARG A 67 6.71 -10.46 11.84
C ARG A 67 6.36 -9.56 13.02
N TRP A 68 7.38 -8.97 13.65
CA TRP A 68 7.20 -8.19 14.86
C TRP A 68 6.29 -6.96 14.70
N GLY A 69 6.14 -6.43 13.47
CA GLY A 69 5.23 -5.32 13.18
C GLY A 69 3.75 -5.65 13.43
N LEU A 70 3.34 -6.94 13.38
CA LEU A 70 1.98 -7.35 13.69
C LEU A 70 1.61 -7.10 15.16
N LYS A 71 2.59 -7.13 16.08
CA LYS A 71 2.36 -6.83 17.50
C LYS A 71 1.82 -5.41 17.73
N PHE A 72 2.24 -4.47 16.88
CA PHE A 72 1.70 -3.10 16.94
C PHE A 72 0.20 -3.06 16.61
N PHE A 73 -0.24 -3.84 15.62
CA PHE A 73 -1.66 -3.93 15.25
C PHE A 73 -2.49 -4.68 16.30
N ASP A 74 -1.92 -5.72 16.92
CA ASP A 74 -2.52 -6.40 18.06
C ASP A 74 -2.85 -5.39 19.18
N TYR A 75 -1.92 -4.50 19.53
CA TYR A 75 -2.17 -3.41 20.48
C TYR A 75 -3.25 -2.44 19.99
N LEU A 76 -3.26 -2.05 18.71
CA LEU A 76 -4.26 -1.14 18.16
C LEU A 76 -5.68 -1.72 18.19
N HIS A 77 -5.80 -3.02 18.00
CA HIS A 77 -7.08 -3.72 18.02
C HIS A 77 -7.55 -4.06 19.45
N PHE A 78 -6.71 -3.83 20.47
CA PHE A 78 -7.00 -4.27 21.86
C PHE A 78 -7.34 -5.76 21.95
N GLY A 79 -6.84 -6.58 21.03
CA GLY A 79 -7.14 -8.01 20.92
C GLY A 79 -8.60 -8.31 20.53
N VAL A 80 -9.34 -7.34 19.97
CA VAL A 80 -10.73 -7.54 19.52
C VAL A 80 -10.78 -7.62 18.00
N ASN A 81 -11.40 -8.66 17.50
CA ASN A 81 -11.62 -8.87 16.07
C ASN A 81 -13.00 -8.32 15.66
N ALA A 82 -12.98 -7.38 14.71
CA ALA A 82 -14.19 -6.78 14.14
C ALA A 82 -14.17 -6.92 12.60
N PRO A 83 -14.63 -8.07 12.05
CA PRO A 83 -14.41 -8.42 10.64
C PRO A 83 -14.84 -7.35 9.64
N ILE A 84 -16.02 -6.74 9.84
CA ILE A 84 -16.52 -5.68 8.94
C ILE A 84 -15.65 -4.43 8.99
N VAL A 85 -15.22 -4.01 10.19
CA VAL A 85 -14.37 -2.83 10.38
C VAL A 85 -12.99 -3.07 9.78
N ILE A 86 -12.39 -4.22 10.07
CA ILE A 86 -11.09 -4.62 9.55
C ILE A 86 -11.13 -4.72 8.03
N ALA A 87 -12.18 -5.33 7.45
CA ALA A 87 -12.36 -5.38 6.00
C ALA A 87 -12.49 -3.98 5.37
N ALA A 88 -13.20 -3.05 6.00
CA ALA A 88 -13.32 -1.67 5.53
C ALA A 88 -11.96 -0.95 5.54
N ILE A 89 -11.16 -1.10 6.61
CA ILE A 89 -9.80 -0.55 6.71
C ILE A 89 -8.88 -1.21 5.68
N THR A 90 -8.98 -2.51 5.48
CA THR A 90 -8.25 -3.28 4.46
C THR A 90 -8.51 -2.71 3.06
N LEU A 91 -9.77 -2.57 2.67
CA LEU A 91 -10.16 -2.00 1.38
C LEU A 91 -9.72 -0.55 1.22
N PHE A 92 -9.76 0.25 2.30
CA PHE A 92 -9.25 1.62 2.30
C PHE A 92 -7.77 1.68 1.90
N TRP A 93 -6.90 0.87 2.51
CA TRP A 93 -5.48 0.86 2.23
C TRP A 93 -5.14 0.30 0.85
N TYR A 94 -5.83 -0.75 0.40
CA TYR A 94 -5.68 -1.26 -0.96
C TYR A 94 -6.13 -0.25 -2.02
N SER A 95 -7.19 0.53 -1.75
CA SER A 95 -7.63 1.62 -2.64
C SER A 95 -6.57 2.72 -2.74
N ILE A 96 -5.95 3.11 -1.62
CA ILE A 96 -4.83 4.07 -1.61
C ILE A 96 -3.63 3.51 -2.39
N ALA A 97 -3.26 2.25 -2.17
CA ALA A 97 -2.17 1.61 -2.89
C ALA A 97 -2.43 1.60 -4.40
N GLY A 98 -3.66 1.31 -4.83
CA GLY A 98 -4.07 1.37 -6.23
C GLY A 98 -3.91 2.75 -6.85
N ILE A 99 -4.28 3.81 -6.12
CA ILE A 99 -4.07 5.19 -6.56
C ILE A 99 -2.57 5.52 -6.66
N LEU A 100 -1.76 5.07 -5.72
CA LEU A 100 -0.31 5.26 -5.79
C LEU A 100 0.32 4.54 -6.98
N LEU A 101 -0.17 3.36 -7.34
CA LEU A 101 0.27 2.65 -8.55
C LEU A 101 -0.04 3.46 -9.81
N THR A 102 -1.20 4.10 -9.92
CA THR A 102 -1.45 4.99 -11.07
C THR A 102 -0.43 6.11 -11.16
N LYS A 103 0.04 6.66 -10.04
CA LYS A 103 1.09 7.70 -10.02
C LYS A 103 2.47 7.15 -10.39
N ILE A 104 2.75 5.88 -10.07
CA ILE A 104 3.99 5.21 -10.47
C ILE A 104 4.02 5.02 -11.99
N PHE A 105 2.94 4.57 -12.60
CA PHE A 105 2.89 4.29 -14.05
C PHE A 105 2.54 5.52 -14.89
N GLY A 106 1.93 6.56 -14.30
CA GLY A 106 1.69 7.86 -14.90
C GLY A 106 0.74 7.85 -16.11
N PRO A 107 -0.41 7.16 -16.05
CA PRO A 107 -1.40 7.26 -17.11
C PRO A 107 -1.97 8.69 -17.18
N THR A 108 -2.22 9.16 -18.37
CA THR A 108 -2.79 10.51 -18.61
C THR A 108 -4.32 10.50 -18.67
N ASN A 109 -4.90 9.34 -18.99
CA ASN A 109 -6.35 9.19 -19.14
C ASN A 109 -7.01 8.92 -17.78
N LYS A 110 -8.04 9.70 -17.45
CA LYS A 110 -8.81 9.58 -16.20
C LYS A 110 -9.41 8.18 -15.99
N TYR A 111 -9.91 7.55 -17.03
CA TYR A 111 -10.48 6.20 -16.93
C TYR A 111 -9.41 5.15 -16.67
N VAL A 112 -8.23 5.31 -17.25
CA VAL A 112 -7.08 4.41 -16.96
C VAL A 112 -6.61 4.55 -15.51
N CYS A 113 -6.71 5.75 -14.92
CA CYS A 113 -6.41 5.97 -13.50
C CYS A 113 -7.36 5.20 -12.55
N MET A 114 -8.55 4.82 -12.99
CA MET A 114 -9.48 4.01 -12.22
C MET A 114 -9.17 2.51 -12.26
N ILE A 115 -8.48 2.03 -13.31
CA ILE A 115 -8.26 0.60 -13.53
C ILE A 115 -7.43 -0.01 -12.39
N ALA A 116 -6.30 0.58 -12.02
CA ALA A 116 -5.42 -0.01 -11.02
C ALA A 116 -6.07 -0.17 -9.63
N PRO A 117 -6.72 0.85 -9.04
CA PRO A 117 -7.41 0.66 -7.76
C PRO A 117 -8.57 -0.34 -7.85
N LEU A 118 -9.35 -0.35 -8.95
CA LEU A 118 -10.42 -1.33 -9.16
C LEU A 118 -9.87 -2.75 -9.29
N MET A 119 -8.83 -2.95 -10.07
CA MET A 119 -8.20 -4.26 -10.23
C MET A 119 -7.69 -4.79 -8.89
N ILE A 120 -7.00 -3.97 -8.08
CA ILE A 120 -6.47 -4.40 -6.80
C ILE A 120 -7.58 -4.91 -5.89
N VAL A 121 -8.61 -4.10 -5.64
CA VAL A 121 -9.68 -4.47 -4.70
C VAL A 121 -10.53 -5.65 -5.18
N SER A 122 -10.46 -5.97 -6.48
CA SER A 122 -11.17 -7.11 -7.08
C SER A 122 -10.32 -8.38 -7.16
N THR A 123 -9.04 -8.34 -6.75
CA THR A 123 -8.17 -9.52 -6.86
C THR A 123 -8.52 -10.59 -5.84
N PRO A 124 -8.31 -11.88 -6.17
CA PRO A 124 -8.41 -12.97 -5.19
C PRO A 124 -7.44 -12.78 -4.01
N MET A 125 -6.31 -12.09 -4.20
CA MET A 125 -5.36 -11.76 -3.13
C MET A 125 -6.01 -10.94 -2.02
N VAL A 126 -6.83 -9.95 -2.37
CA VAL A 126 -7.57 -9.14 -1.37
C VAL A 126 -8.64 -9.97 -0.69
N ALA A 127 -9.32 -10.84 -1.44
CA ALA A 127 -10.27 -11.81 -0.91
C ALA A 127 -9.62 -12.69 0.17
N ASP A 128 -8.50 -13.31 -0.19
CA ASP A 128 -7.71 -14.15 0.72
C ASP A 128 -7.23 -13.35 1.94
N THR A 129 -6.69 -12.13 1.73
CA THR A 129 -6.27 -11.26 2.84
C THR A 129 -7.40 -10.99 3.83
N ILE A 130 -8.62 -10.71 3.37
CA ILE A 130 -9.77 -10.43 4.25
C ILE A 130 -10.16 -11.65 5.08
N THR A 131 -9.87 -12.88 4.63
CA THR A 131 -10.11 -14.09 5.44
C THR A 131 -9.24 -14.19 6.69
N TYR A 132 -8.09 -13.45 6.73
CA TYR A 132 -7.26 -13.24 7.92
C TYR A 132 -7.77 -12.04 8.74
N TYR A 133 -9.05 -12.02 9.07
CA TYR A 133 -9.72 -10.86 9.66
C TYR A 133 -9.03 -10.26 10.89
N TYR A 134 -8.20 -11.03 11.61
CA TYR A 134 -7.44 -10.55 12.77
C TYR A 134 -6.25 -9.64 12.41
N CYS A 135 -5.77 -9.66 11.16
CA CYS A 135 -4.61 -8.85 10.73
C CYS A 135 -4.68 -8.38 9.27
N ALA A 136 -5.84 -8.46 8.61
CA ALA A 136 -6.02 -8.12 7.20
C ALA A 136 -5.65 -6.65 6.90
N ASP A 137 -6.01 -5.74 7.78
CA ASP A 137 -5.68 -4.32 7.69
C ASP A 137 -4.17 -4.06 7.81
N ALA A 138 -3.48 -4.79 8.69
CA ALA A 138 -2.02 -4.76 8.79
C ALA A 138 -1.36 -5.19 7.47
N TYR A 139 -1.84 -6.27 6.85
CA TYR A 139 -1.34 -6.74 5.55
C TYR A 139 -1.58 -5.71 4.44
N ALA A 140 -2.76 -5.07 4.43
CA ALA A 140 -3.06 -4.01 3.46
C ALA A 140 -2.18 -2.77 3.64
N ILE A 141 -1.90 -2.35 4.88
CA ILE A 141 -0.96 -1.28 5.20
C ILE A 141 0.45 -1.67 4.75
N SER A 142 0.88 -2.88 5.05
CA SER A 142 2.18 -3.42 4.64
C SER A 142 2.35 -3.36 3.11
N PHE A 143 1.35 -3.81 2.34
CA PHE A 143 1.33 -3.69 0.89
C PHE A 143 1.40 -2.23 0.43
N CYS A 144 0.61 -1.34 1.05
CA CYS A 144 0.63 0.09 0.74
C CYS A 144 2.02 0.70 0.98
N LEU A 145 2.70 0.35 2.08
CA LEU A 145 4.06 0.80 2.37
C LEU A 145 5.06 0.33 1.32
N ALA A 146 4.95 -0.91 0.82
CA ALA A 146 5.76 -1.41 -0.28
C ALA A 146 5.57 -0.57 -1.56
N VAL A 147 4.33 -0.23 -1.90
CA VAL A 147 4.00 0.65 -3.04
C VAL A 147 4.54 2.07 -2.84
N VAL A 148 4.41 2.63 -1.62
CA VAL A 148 4.96 3.96 -1.26
C VAL A 148 6.48 3.98 -1.45
N ALA A 149 7.19 2.93 -1.07
CA ALA A 149 8.63 2.86 -1.25
C ALA A 149 9.04 2.99 -2.74
N ILE A 150 8.38 2.25 -3.64
CA ILE A 150 8.62 2.35 -5.08
C ILE A 150 8.26 3.75 -5.62
N TRP A 151 7.15 4.32 -5.16
CA TRP A 151 6.77 5.68 -5.53
C TRP A 151 7.81 6.71 -5.10
N LEU A 152 8.36 6.60 -3.88
CA LEU A 152 9.43 7.46 -3.38
C LEU A 152 10.71 7.35 -4.21
N LEU A 153 11.11 6.14 -4.60
CA LEU A 153 12.29 5.92 -5.45
C LEU A 153 12.13 6.55 -6.84
N LYS A 154 10.91 6.58 -7.37
CA LYS A 154 10.60 7.16 -8.69
C LYS A 154 10.46 8.67 -8.68
N LYS A 155 10.08 9.28 -7.55
CA LYS A 155 9.84 10.71 -7.41
C LYS A 155 11.14 11.52 -7.62
N ASP A 156 11.04 12.74 -8.17
CA ASP A 156 12.18 13.67 -8.23
C ASP A 156 12.45 14.33 -6.86
N GLY A 157 13.70 14.72 -6.61
CA GLY A 157 14.13 15.35 -5.35
C GLY A 157 15.43 14.76 -4.81
N ASP A 158 15.78 15.11 -3.57
CA ASP A 158 17.02 14.62 -2.92
C ASP A 158 16.99 13.09 -2.78
N ILE A 159 17.95 12.43 -3.43
CA ILE A 159 18.03 10.97 -3.46
C ILE A 159 18.26 10.37 -2.07
N LYS A 160 19.04 11.03 -1.21
CA LYS A 160 19.37 10.51 0.13
C LYS A 160 18.12 10.45 1.01
N ILE A 161 17.32 11.53 1.01
CA ILE A 161 16.08 11.61 1.80
C ILE A 161 15.06 10.57 1.29
N ARG A 162 14.91 10.45 -0.03
CA ARG A 162 13.99 9.47 -0.62
C ARG A 162 14.39 8.04 -0.33
N LEU A 163 15.69 7.75 -0.43
CA LEU A 163 16.23 6.43 -0.13
C LEU A 163 15.99 6.05 1.35
N LEU A 164 16.26 6.98 2.28
CA LEU A 164 16.02 6.78 3.70
C LEU A 164 14.54 6.44 3.97
N TRP A 165 13.61 7.21 3.40
CA TRP A 165 12.18 6.94 3.57
C TRP A 165 11.72 5.66 2.86
N ALA A 166 12.29 5.30 1.72
CA ALA A 166 11.98 4.05 1.04
C ALA A 166 12.44 2.85 1.86
N ILE A 167 13.66 2.88 2.44
CA ILE A 167 14.17 1.86 3.36
C ILE A 167 13.23 1.73 4.56
N PHE A 168 12.89 2.84 5.20
CA PHE A 168 11.96 2.84 6.33
C PHE A 168 10.62 2.18 5.98
N CYS A 169 10.01 2.55 4.84
CA CYS A 169 8.75 1.97 4.39
C CYS A 169 8.88 0.46 4.12
N ILE A 170 9.98 0.01 3.51
CA ILE A 170 10.17 -1.42 3.24
C ILE A 170 10.41 -2.18 4.54
N THR A 171 11.23 -1.68 5.45
CA THR A 171 11.46 -2.31 6.75
C THR A 171 10.15 -2.47 7.53
N CYS A 172 9.33 -1.41 7.59
CA CYS A 172 8.00 -1.50 8.20
C CYS A 172 7.09 -2.49 7.47
N SER A 173 7.12 -2.52 6.13
CA SER A 173 6.34 -3.48 5.34
C SER A 173 6.76 -4.92 5.65
N LEU A 174 8.05 -5.22 5.61
CA LEU A 174 8.58 -6.57 5.83
C LEU A 174 8.43 -7.05 7.28
N SER A 175 8.43 -6.14 8.24
CA SER A 175 8.15 -6.47 9.64
C SER A 175 6.72 -6.97 9.88
N ILE A 176 5.80 -6.67 8.96
CA ILE A 176 4.41 -7.13 8.99
C ILE A 176 4.25 -8.36 8.10
N TYR A 177 4.68 -8.27 6.83
CA TYR A 177 4.54 -9.35 5.85
C TYR A 177 5.73 -9.45 4.90
N GLN A 178 6.57 -10.45 5.10
CA GLN A 178 7.80 -10.66 4.33
C GLN A 178 7.56 -10.93 2.84
N GLY A 179 6.39 -11.47 2.45
CA GLY A 179 6.01 -11.68 1.05
C GLY A 179 5.99 -10.40 0.20
N ASN A 180 5.88 -9.23 0.83
CA ASN A 180 5.93 -7.94 0.14
C ASN A 180 7.30 -7.62 -0.49
N LEU A 181 8.37 -8.35 -0.15
CA LEU A 181 9.63 -8.25 -0.89
C LEU A 181 9.44 -8.58 -2.37
N GLY A 182 8.65 -9.62 -2.68
CA GLY A 182 8.26 -9.95 -4.05
C GLY A 182 7.47 -8.85 -4.75
N VAL A 183 6.58 -8.17 -4.01
CA VAL A 183 5.83 -7.01 -4.52
C VAL A 183 6.78 -5.86 -4.87
N VAL A 184 7.72 -5.52 -3.99
CA VAL A 184 8.73 -4.49 -4.23
C VAL A 184 9.57 -4.81 -5.46
N ALA A 185 10.07 -6.04 -5.56
CA ALA A 185 10.86 -6.48 -6.71
C ALA A 185 10.06 -6.40 -8.02
N GLY A 186 8.86 -6.97 -8.04
CA GLY A 186 8.00 -6.99 -9.23
C GLY A 186 7.59 -5.60 -9.68
N LEU A 187 7.12 -4.75 -8.78
CA LEU A 187 6.77 -3.35 -9.09
C LEU A 187 7.99 -2.54 -9.52
N GLY A 188 9.15 -2.77 -8.90
CA GLY A 188 10.40 -2.12 -9.28
C GLY A 188 10.82 -2.46 -10.71
N VAL A 189 10.79 -3.75 -11.08
CA VAL A 189 11.08 -4.20 -12.46
C VAL A 189 10.06 -3.62 -13.45
N LEU A 190 8.77 -3.68 -13.13
CA LEU A 190 7.74 -3.13 -13.98
C LEU A 190 7.90 -1.61 -14.17
N ALA A 191 8.25 -0.88 -13.12
CA ALA A 191 8.52 0.56 -13.19
C ALA A 191 9.74 0.86 -14.10
N MET A 192 10.78 0.02 -14.06
CA MET A 192 11.94 0.14 -14.99
C MET A 192 11.55 -0.13 -16.43
N ILE A 193 10.75 -1.17 -16.70
CA ILE A 193 10.27 -1.47 -18.05
C ILE A 193 9.49 -0.28 -18.62
N VAL A 194 8.55 0.27 -17.83
CA VAL A 194 7.76 1.43 -18.25
C VAL A 194 8.63 2.65 -18.50
N GLN A 195 9.68 2.86 -17.71
CA GLN A 195 10.64 3.95 -17.97
C GLN A 195 11.46 3.73 -19.24
N ALA A 196 11.92 2.49 -19.48
CA ALA A 196 12.70 2.15 -20.65
C ALA A 196 11.89 2.28 -21.96
N LEU A 197 10.58 2.03 -21.92
CA LEU A 197 9.69 2.19 -23.06
C LEU A 197 9.36 3.65 -23.42
N LYS A 198 9.64 4.61 -22.53
CA LYS A 198 9.49 6.03 -22.83
C LYS A 198 10.70 6.51 -23.63
N GLU A 199 10.50 6.86 -24.89
CA GLU A 199 11.52 7.16 -25.90
C GLU A 199 12.57 8.22 -25.50
N ASN A 200 12.32 9.02 -24.45
CA ASN A 200 13.20 10.12 -24.01
C ASN A 200 13.81 9.91 -22.61
N GLU A 201 13.70 8.75 -22.00
CA GLU A 201 14.27 8.55 -20.66
C GLU A 201 15.78 8.30 -20.72
N ASN A 202 16.52 9.13 -19.98
CA ASN A 202 17.98 9.04 -19.88
C ASN A 202 18.38 7.72 -19.20
N SER A 203 19.18 6.89 -19.86
CA SER A 203 19.74 5.63 -19.35
C SER A 203 20.33 5.77 -17.92
N LYS A 204 20.96 6.91 -17.61
CA LYS A 204 21.48 7.20 -16.26
C LYS A 204 20.39 7.25 -15.19
N LYS A 205 19.15 7.66 -15.53
CA LYS A 205 18.03 7.73 -14.59
C LYS A 205 17.53 6.32 -14.28
N ILE A 206 17.42 5.46 -15.30
CA ILE A 206 17.04 4.06 -15.15
C ILE A 206 18.08 3.30 -14.30
N THR A 207 19.38 3.46 -14.61
CA THR A 207 20.44 2.82 -13.83
C THR A 207 20.45 3.28 -12.37
N ARG A 208 20.25 4.57 -12.13
CA ARG A 208 20.15 5.10 -10.75
C ARG A 208 18.96 4.51 -9.99
N PHE A 209 17.82 4.41 -10.63
CA PHE A 209 16.63 3.78 -10.03
C PHE A 209 16.89 2.31 -9.71
N PHE A 210 17.48 1.55 -10.63
CA PHE A 210 17.86 0.15 -10.44
C PHE A 210 18.79 -0.06 -9.26
N LEU A 211 19.88 0.73 -9.18
CA LEU A 211 20.83 0.67 -8.06
C LEU A 211 20.15 1.02 -6.73
N SER A 212 19.27 2.02 -6.73
CA SER A 212 18.51 2.39 -5.55
C SER A 212 17.55 1.29 -5.11
N LEU A 213 16.90 0.59 -6.05
CA LEU A 213 16.01 -0.54 -5.77
C LEU A 213 16.78 -1.69 -5.13
N ILE A 214 17.92 -2.09 -5.72
CA ILE A 214 18.77 -3.14 -5.15
C ILE A 214 19.22 -2.76 -3.73
N PHE A 215 19.71 -1.53 -3.55
CA PHE A 215 20.17 -1.08 -2.25
C PHE A 215 19.08 -1.15 -1.18
N VAL A 216 17.86 -0.73 -1.52
CA VAL A 216 16.71 -0.77 -0.60
C VAL A 216 16.24 -2.19 -0.29
N MET A 217 16.42 -3.13 -1.24
CA MET A 217 16.08 -4.54 -1.00
C MET A 217 17.13 -5.30 -0.17
N LEU A 218 18.36 -4.79 -0.11
CA LEU A 218 19.46 -5.39 0.67
C LEU A 218 19.64 -4.76 2.07
N ALA A 219 19.02 -3.60 2.31
CA ALA A 219 19.08 -2.89 3.60
C ALA A 219 18.05 -3.42 4.60
#